data_136b38431838b888c2beb821a2320c88
#
_entry.id   136b38431838b888c2beb821a2320c88
#
_cell.length_a   1.000
_cell.length_b   1.000
_cell.length_c   1.000
_cell.angle_alpha   90.00
_cell.angle_beta   90.00
_cell.angle_gamma   90.00
#
_symmetry.space_group_name_H-M   'P 1'
#
loop_
_entity.id
_entity.type
_entity.pdbx_description
1 polymer ?
#
loop_
_entity_poly.entity_id
_entity_poly.type
_entity_poly.pdbx_seq_one_letter_code
_entity_poly.pdbx_strand_id
1 'polypeptide(L)'
;RTAYEKVLDGVIDYVVLSYKKLSNDLDVTAAAKGSLDDLVEEFSDGKVQYALARVSDPNTHLPKFVLINWCGEGVPENRKGLFPPHSATVADYFKVYHVSIQARTEDDILPDAILRKVMDSSGSKYGTASSRAPEPIAPVGTTHKPVGTPDIRGMQAKAPKSHDTPGPVGTNYT
;
A
#
# COMPACT_ATOMS: atom_id res chain seq x y z
N ARG A 1 6.07 -30.07 -5.62
CA ARG A 1 5.78 -28.73 -5.07
C ARG A 1 6.73 -27.72 -5.70
N THR A 2 6.20 -26.64 -6.25
CA THR A 2 6.98 -25.55 -6.83
C THR A 2 7.70 -24.78 -5.73
N ALA A 3 8.78 -24.06 -6.07
CA ALA A 3 9.47 -23.20 -5.09
C ALA A 3 8.51 -22.15 -4.50
N TYR A 4 7.59 -21.64 -5.30
CA TYR A 4 6.53 -20.73 -4.89
C TYR A 4 5.65 -21.31 -3.75
N GLU A 5 5.13 -22.53 -3.93
CA GLU A 5 4.31 -23.19 -2.90
C GLU A 5 5.09 -23.40 -1.59
N LYS A 6 6.40 -23.69 -1.68
CA LYS A 6 7.25 -23.83 -0.49
C LYS A 6 7.40 -22.53 0.30
N VAL A 7 7.42 -21.37 -0.37
CA VAL A 7 7.42 -20.05 0.30
C VAL A 7 6.09 -19.83 1.01
N LEU A 8 4.96 -20.14 0.37
CA LEU A 8 3.63 -19.98 0.97
C LEU A 8 3.45 -20.87 2.19
N ASP A 9 3.90 -22.11 2.12
CA ASP A 9 3.85 -23.10 3.20
C ASP A 9 4.85 -22.76 4.34
N GLY A 10 5.78 -21.80 4.14
CA GLY A 10 6.82 -21.45 5.11
C GLY A 10 7.92 -22.50 5.25
N VAL A 11 8.08 -23.37 4.26
CA VAL A 11 9.19 -24.33 4.17
C VAL A 11 10.49 -23.63 3.85
N ILE A 12 10.43 -22.61 2.99
CA ILE A 12 11.51 -21.68 2.66
C ILE A 12 11.00 -20.25 2.87
N ASP A 13 11.90 -19.32 3.11
CA ASP A 13 11.55 -17.93 3.39
C ASP A 13 11.60 -17.05 2.13
N TYR A 14 12.41 -17.44 1.15
CA TYR A 14 12.45 -16.71 -0.13
C TYR A 14 12.76 -17.58 -1.33
N VAL A 15 12.41 -17.08 -2.49
CA VAL A 15 12.78 -17.62 -3.81
C VAL A 15 13.21 -16.48 -4.70
N VAL A 16 14.33 -16.68 -5.42
CA VAL A 16 14.85 -15.71 -6.40
C VAL A 16 14.82 -16.34 -7.78
N LEU A 17 14.28 -15.60 -8.74
CA LEU A 17 14.19 -15.97 -10.14
C LEU A 17 15.12 -15.07 -10.96
N SER A 18 15.84 -15.65 -11.91
CA SER A 18 16.68 -14.94 -12.86
C SER A 18 16.50 -15.50 -14.25
N TYR A 19 16.85 -14.71 -15.26
CA TYR A 19 16.79 -15.19 -16.65
C TYR A 19 17.86 -16.23 -16.92
N LYS A 20 17.50 -17.28 -17.65
CA LYS A 20 18.45 -18.20 -18.28
C LYS A 20 19.28 -17.44 -19.30
N LYS A 21 20.55 -17.87 -19.49
CA LYS A 21 21.45 -17.25 -20.47
C LYS A 21 20.76 -17.21 -21.84
N LEU A 22 20.76 -16.01 -22.46
CA LEU A 22 20.26 -15.77 -23.82
C LEU A 22 18.76 -16.07 -24.04
N SER A 23 17.98 -16.24 -22.97
CA SER A 23 16.54 -16.51 -23.01
C SER A 23 15.77 -15.49 -22.20
N ASN A 24 14.46 -15.42 -22.42
CA ASN A 24 13.51 -14.70 -21.58
C ASN A 24 12.82 -15.64 -20.57
N ASP A 25 13.27 -16.89 -20.49
CA ASP A 25 12.76 -17.84 -19.51
C ASP A 25 13.35 -17.52 -18.13
N LEU A 26 12.50 -17.52 -17.13
CA LEU A 26 12.89 -17.39 -15.73
C LEU A 26 13.17 -18.78 -15.14
N ASP A 27 14.24 -18.86 -14.36
CA ASP A 27 14.58 -20.05 -13.59
C ASP A 27 14.85 -19.66 -12.12
N VAL A 28 14.65 -20.61 -11.23
CA VAL A 28 14.95 -20.43 -9.81
C VAL A 28 16.48 -20.47 -9.64
N THR A 29 17.06 -19.37 -9.20
CA THR A 29 18.50 -19.27 -8.92
C THR A 29 18.82 -19.48 -7.46
N ALA A 30 17.94 -19.04 -6.55
CA ALA A 30 18.05 -19.29 -5.15
C ALA A 30 16.68 -19.59 -4.54
N ALA A 31 16.64 -20.48 -3.58
CA ALA A 31 15.44 -20.82 -2.83
C ALA A 31 15.88 -21.40 -1.48
N ALA A 32 15.81 -20.61 -0.44
CA ALA A 32 16.36 -20.97 0.86
C ALA A 32 15.47 -20.53 2.01
N LYS A 33 15.80 -21.05 3.18
CA LYS A 33 15.32 -20.53 4.46
C LYS A 33 16.42 -19.67 5.04
N GLY A 34 16.12 -18.40 5.27
CA GLY A 34 17.13 -17.45 5.72
C GLY A 34 16.54 -16.09 6.06
N SER A 35 17.41 -15.15 6.39
CA SER A 35 17.06 -13.77 6.70
C SER A 35 16.83 -12.92 5.44
N LEU A 36 16.40 -11.68 5.63
CA LEU A 36 16.37 -10.70 4.54
C LEU A 36 17.78 -10.30 4.09
N ASP A 37 18.77 -10.36 4.99
CA ASP A 37 20.16 -10.09 4.64
C ASP A 37 20.69 -11.12 3.64
N ASP A 38 20.42 -12.40 3.88
CA ASP A 38 20.77 -13.50 2.97
C ASP A 38 20.11 -13.31 1.60
N LEU A 39 18.86 -12.82 1.56
CA LEU A 39 18.16 -12.52 0.31
C LEU A 39 18.82 -11.37 -0.46
N VAL A 40 19.28 -10.32 0.24
CA VAL A 40 19.92 -9.16 -0.39
C VAL A 40 21.20 -9.58 -1.10
N GLU A 41 21.97 -10.50 -0.55
CA GLU A 41 23.20 -11.03 -1.15
C GLU A 41 22.98 -11.79 -2.46
N GLU A 42 21.77 -12.28 -2.71
CA GLU A 42 21.42 -13.01 -3.94
C GLU A 42 21.19 -12.08 -5.15
N PHE A 43 21.05 -10.79 -4.92
CA PHE A 43 20.87 -9.83 -6.00
C PHE A 43 22.21 -9.41 -6.62
N SER A 44 22.18 -9.22 -7.94
CA SER A 44 23.37 -8.84 -8.70
C SER A 44 23.05 -7.66 -9.59
N ASP A 45 23.95 -6.66 -9.58
CA ASP A 45 23.81 -5.39 -10.30
C ASP A 45 23.69 -5.55 -11.83
N GLY A 46 24.31 -6.58 -12.39
CA GLY A 46 24.25 -6.85 -13.83
C GLY A 46 23.04 -7.66 -14.29
N LYS A 47 22.08 -7.95 -13.41
CA LYS A 47 20.97 -8.86 -13.71
C LYS A 47 19.62 -8.23 -13.40
N VAL A 48 18.61 -8.66 -14.15
CA VAL A 48 17.20 -8.53 -13.77
C VAL A 48 16.80 -9.77 -12.98
N GLN A 49 16.28 -9.59 -11.79
CA GLN A 49 15.89 -10.67 -10.91
C GLN A 49 14.53 -10.37 -10.25
N TYR A 50 13.82 -11.41 -9.93
CA TYR A 50 12.54 -11.30 -9.23
C TYR A 50 12.57 -12.19 -8.00
N ALA A 51 12.17 -11.67 -6.87
CA ALA A 51 12.14 -12.45 -5.65
C ALA A 51 10.78 -12.37 -4.96
N LEU A 52 10.35 -13.50 -4.41
CA LEU A 52 9.25 -13.54 -3.47
C LEU A 52 9.80 -13.92 -2.11
N ALA A 53 9.62 -13.05 -1.14
CA ALA A 53 10.05 -13.26 0.24
C ALA A 53 8.86 -13.31 1.19
N ARG A 54 8.95 -14.19 2.18
CA ARG A 54 8.06 -14.25 3.33
C ARG A 54 8.69 -13.50 4.49
N VAL A 55 8.03 -12.44 4.94
CA VAL A 55 8.51 -11.54 5.97
C VAL A 55 7.51 -11.49 7.12
N SER A 56 7.97 -11.48 8.34
CA SER A 56 7.10 -11.22 9.49
C SER A 56 6.88 -9.71 9.64
N ASP A 57 5.63 -9.29 9.66
CA ASP A 57 5.28 -7.90 9.93
C ASP A 57 5.66 -7.53 11.36
N PRO A 58 6.50 -6.51 11.59
CA PRO A 58 6.93 -6.14 12.93
C PRO A 58 5.80 -5.75 13.89
N ASN A 59 4.70 -5.22 13.36
CA ASN A 59 3.58 -4.75 14.17
C ASN A 59 2.59 -5.86 14.53
N THR A 60 2.27 -6.71 13.56
CA THR A 60 1.22 -7.73 13.70
C THR A 60 1.76 -9.14 13.93
N HIS A 61 3.06 -9.35 13.72
CA HIS A 61 3.75 -10.66 13.71
C HIS A 61 3.15 -11.66 12.72
N LEU A 62 2.32 -11.19 11.78
CA LEU A 62 1.75 -12.03 10.74
C LEU A 62 2.71 -12.14 9.55
N PRO A 63 2.72 -13.29 8.86
CA PRO A 63 3.51 -13.45 7.65
C PRO A 63 2.95 -12.58 6.53
N LYS A 64 3.82 -11.80 5.90
CA LYS A 64 3.56 -11.00 4.72
C LYS A 64 4.45 -11.47 3.58
N PHE A 65 3.93 -11.40 2.37
CA PHE A 65 4.68 -11.75 1.17
C PHE A 65 5.06 -10.48 0.43
N VAL A 66 6.34 -10.36 0.12
CA VAL A 66 6.93 -9.21 -0.56
C VAL A 66 7.46 -9.67 -1.91
N LEU A 67 6.98 -9.06 -2.98
CA LEU A 67 7.50 -9.25 -4.33
C LEU A 67 8.55 -8.17 -4.60
N ILE A 68 9.80 -8.56 -4.84
CA ILE A 68 10.88 -7.66 -5.18
C ILE A 68 11.20 -7.84 -6.67
N ASN A 69 11.09 -6.74 -7.41
CA ASN A 69 11.46 -6.65 -8.81
C ASN A 69 12.77 -5.88 -8.91
N TRP A 70 13.85 -6.59 -9.10
CA TRP A 70 15.21 -6.05 -9.17
C TRP A 70 15.65 -5.81 -10.61
N CYS A 71 16.10 -4.60 -10.89
CA CYS A 71 16.75 -4.24 -12.14
C CYS A 71 18.00 -3.42 -11.85
N GLY A 72 19.13 -4.09 -11.66
CA GLY A 72 20.39 -3.46 -11.30
C GLY A 72 20.86 -2.43 -12.32
N GLU A 73 21.67 -1.48 -11.88
CA GLU A 73 22.17 -0.39 -12.74
C GLU A 73 23.01 -0.87 -13.90
N GLY A 74 23.77 -1.96 -13.71
CA GLY A 74 24.61 -2.60 -14.73
C GLY A 74 23.86 -3.40 -15.79
N VAL A 75 22.53 -3.50 -15.72
CA VAL A 75 21.72 -4.21 -16.72
C VAL A 75 21.77 -3.47 -18.06
N PRO A 76 22.02 -4.16 -19.20
CA PRO A 76 22.00 -3.54 -20.52
C PRO A 76 20.60 -2.95 -20.86
N GLU A 77 20.59 -1.79 -21.56
CA GLU A 77 19.37 -1.04 -21.87
C GLU A 77 18.31 -1.85 -22.63
N ASN A 78 18.73 -2.74 -23.51
CA ASN A 78 17.81 -3.64 -24.23
C ASN A 78 17.07 -4.59 -23.29
N ARG A 79 17.67 -4.96 -22.15
CA ARG A 79 17.02 -5.77 -21.11
C ARG A 79 16.18 -4.92 -20.17
N LYS A 80 16.62 -3.71 -19.84
CA LYS A 80 15.82 -2.77 -19.05
C LYS A 80 14.47 -2.47 -19.68
N GLY A 81 14.41 -2.37 -21.01
CA GLY A 81 13.15 -2.15 -21.74
C GLY A 81 12.14 -3.30 -21.59
N LEU A 82 12.59 -4.52 -21.34
CA LEU A 82 11.72 -5.68 -21.11
C LEU A 82 11.26 -5.82 -19.66
N PHE A 83 11.88 -5.11 -18.74
CA PHE A 83 11.61 -5.23 -17.30
C PHE A 83 10.16 -4.92 -16.92
N PRO A 84 9.53 -3.79 -17.35
CA PRO A 84 8.17 -3.47 -16.96
C PRO A 84 7.12 -4.54 -17.37
N PRO A 85 7.05 -5.00 -18.63
CA PRO A 85 6.09 -6.02 -19.00
C PRO A 85 6.35 -7.37 -18.31
N HIS A 86 7.63 -7.73 -18.11
CA HIS A 86 7.97 -8.98 -17.45
C HIS A 86 7.67 -8.93 -15.95
N SER A 87 7.90 -7.80 -15.27
CA SER A 87 7.53 -7.65 -13.86
C SER A 87 6.03 -7.79 -13.64
N ALA A 88 5.20 -7.29 -14.57
CA ALA A 88 3.76 -7.50 -14.53
C ALA A 88 3.39 -9.00 -14.65
N THR A 89 4.02 -9.71 -15.59
CA THR A 89 3.78 -11.14 -15.77
C THR A 89 4.20 -11.95 -14.54
N VAL A 90 5.32 -11.59 -13.90
CA VAL A 90 5.78 -12.23 -12.65
C VAL A 90 4.82 -11.94 -11.49
N ALA A 91 4.31 -10.71 -11.41
CA ALA A 91 3.31 -10.33 -10.42
C ALA A 91 2.02 -11.14 -10.57
N ASP A 92 1.58 -11.33 -11.81
CA ASP A 92 0.42 -12.18 -12.13
C ASP A 92 0.64 -13.65 -11.78
N TYR A 93 1.87 -14.13 -11.93
CA TYR A 93 2.22 -15.50 -11.54
C TYR A 93 2.18 -15.70 -10.03
N PHE A 94 2.77 -14.79 -9.25
CA PHE A 94 2.86 -14.94 -7.80
C PHE A 94 1.57 -14.61 -7.05
N LYS A 95 0.68 -13.80 -7.55
CA LYS A 95 -0.67 -13.45 -7.07
C LYS A 95 -0.87 -13.15 -5.56
N VAL A 96 -0.10 -13.76 -4.67
CA VAL A 96 -0.29 -13.74 -3.20
C VAL A 96 0.64 -12.75 -2.49
N TYR A 97 1.28 -11.83 -3.18
CA TYR A 97 2.10 -10.82 -2.53
C TYR A 97 1.23 -9.69 -1.94
N HIS A 98 1.66 -9.15 -0.82
CA HIS A 98 1.02 -8.03 -0.14
C HIS A 98 1.66 -6.69 -0.51
N VAL A 99 2.96 -6.72 -0.82
CA VAL A 99 3.77 -5.54 -1.16
C VAL A 99 4.60 -5.86 -2.38
N SER A 100 4.66 -4.93 -3.33
CA SER A 100 5.57 -4.99 -4.47
C SER A 100 6.60 -3.88 -4.38
N ILE A 101 7.86 -4.23 -4.51
CA ILE A 101 9.01 -3.33 -4.46
C ILE A 101 9.68 -3.32 -5.82
N GLN A 102 9.83 -2.14 -6.41
CA GLN A 102 10.67 -1.91 -7.58
C GLN A 102 12.02 -1.42 -7.07
N ALA A 103 13.07 -2.17 -7.30
CA ALA A 103 14.41 -1.89 -6.79
C ALA A 103 15.42 -1.77 -7.92
N ARG A 104 16.34 -0.82 -7.79
CA ARG A 104 17.44 -0.56 -8.73
C ARG A 104 18.77 -0.52 -8.03
N THR A 105 18.78 -0.13 -6.78
CA THR A 105 19.96 0.00 -5.93
C THR A 105 19.82 -0.87 -4.70
N GLU A 106 20.94 -1.21 -4.08
CA GLU A 106 20.94 -1.99 -2.83
C GLU A 106 20.16 -1.30 -1.72
N ASP A 107 20.14 0.05 -1.68
CA ASP A 107 19.39 0.83 -0.70
C ASP A 107 17.87 0.55 -0.76
N ASP A 108 17.33 0.21 -1.94
CA ASP A 108 15.92 -0.09 -2.14
C ASP A 108 15.49 -1.42 -1.49
N ILE A 109 16.45 -2.34 -1.32
CA ILE A 109 16.24 -3.70 -0.83
C ILE A 109 16.87 -3.96 0.54
N LEU A 110 17.43 -2.94 1.19
CA LEU A 110 17.87 -3.10 2.57
C LEU A 110 16.75 -3.67 3.44
N PRO A 111 17.06 -4.57 4.38
CA PRO A 111 16.06 -5.18 5.26
C PRO A 111 15.14 -4.14 5.91
N ASP A 112 15.70 -3.04 6.40
CA ASP A 112 14.93 -1.94 7.00
C ASP A 112 13.98 -1.26 6.00
N ALA A 113 14.41 -1.08 4.75
CA ALA A 113 13.58 -0.48 3.70
C ALA A 113 12.40 -1.41 3.34
N ILE A 114 12.65 -2.71 3.24
CA ILE A 114 11.62 -3.72 3.02
C ILE A 114 10.62 -3.74 4.18
N LEU A 115 11.09 -3.80 5.43
CA LEU A 115 10.24 -3.82 6.61
C LEU A 115 9.39 -2.57 6.75
N ARG A 116 9.92 -1.39 6.43
CA ARG A 116 9.13 -0.13 6.39
C ARG A 116 7.98 -0.22 5.40
N LYS A 117 8.24 -0.70 4.18
CA LYS A 117 7.19 -0.86 3.16
C LYS A 117 6.12 -1.88 3.59
N VAL A 118 6.52 -2.94 4.29
CA VAL A 118 5.60 -3.93 4.88
C VAL A 118 4.73 -3.29 5.97
N MET A 119 5.32 -2.53 6.88
CA MET A 119 4.59 -1.79 7.92
C MET A 119 3.62 -0.77 7.34
N ASP A 120 4.04 0.00 6.33
CA ASP A 120 3.20 0.98 5.64
C ASP A 120 1.99 0.34 4.96
N SER A 121 2.18 -0.86 4.39
CA SER A 121 1.10 -1.61 3.75
C SER A 121 0.09 -2.21 4.73
N SER A 122 0.49 -2.41 5.97
CA SER A 122 -0.36 -3.02 7.01
C SER A 122 -1.41 -2.07 7.57
N GLY A 123 -1.35 -0.78 7.23
CA GLY A 123 -2.32 0.22 7.70
C GLY A 123 -2.26 0.51 9.21
N SER A 124 -1.46 -0.22 9.97
CA SER A 124 -1.33 -0.06 11.41
C SER A 124 -0.30 1.03 11.77
N LYS A 125 -0.51 2.24 11.28
CA LYS A 125 0.28 3.43 11.68
C LYS A 125 0.12 3.80 13.16
N TYR A 126 -0.68 3.05 13.90
CA TYR A 126 -0.97 3.33 15.32
C TYR A 126 0.12 2.85 16.29
N GLY A 127 1.14 2.09 15.84
CA GLY A 127 2.16 1.51 16.74
C GLY A 127 3.45 2.30 16.87
N THR A 128 3.78 3.17 15.91
CA THR A 128 5.02 3.97 15.93
C THR A 128 4.78 5.47 15.84
N ALA A 129 3.56 5.92 16.18
CA ALA A 129 3.41 7.30 16.57
C ALA A 129 4.29 7.51 17.80
N SER A 130 5.57 7.88 17.50
CA SER A 130 6.42 8.66 18.33
C SER A 130 5.88 8.81 19.78
N SER A 131 6.65 8.37 20.76
CA SER A 131 6.57 8.77 22.15
C SER A 131 6.77 10.29 22.36
N ARG A 132 6.36 11.11 21.42
CA ARG A 132 6.13 12.52 21.62
C ARG A 132 4.75 12.61 22.27
N ALA A 133 4.76 12.75 23.59
CA ALA A 133 3.57 13.12 24.34
C ALA A 133 2.85 14.23 23.56
N PRO A 134 1.53 14.11 23.31
CA PRO A 134 0.82 15.18 22.64
C PRO A 134 1.04 16.45 23.48
N GLU A 135 1.67 17.46 22.89
CA GLU A 135 1.71 18.77 23.52
C GLU A 135 0.26 19.15 23.81
N PRO A 136 -0.06 19.57 25.02
CA PRO A 136 -1.42 19.98 25.34
C PRO A 136 -1.79 21.11 24.36
N ILE A 137 -2.68 20.79 23.44
CA ILE A 137 -3.22 21.78 22.50
C ILE A 137 -3.95 22.78 23.37
N ALA A 138 -3.37 23.98 23.56
CA ALA A 138 -4.06 25.06 24.20
C ALA A 138 -5.39 25.28 23.48
N PRO A 139 -6.53 25.34 24.16
CA PRO A 139 -7.81 25.55 23.52
C PRO A 139 -7.72 26.86 22.72
N VAL A 140 -7.83 26.77 21.43
CA VAL A 140 -7.93 27.95 20.56
C VAL A 140 -9.24 28.61 20.96
N GLY A 141 -9.13 29.71 21.69
CA GLY A 141 -10.27 30.51 22.06
C GLY A 141 -10.97 30.99 20.78
N THR A 142 -12.05 30.33 20.42
CA THR A 142 -12.91 30.84 19.38
C THR A 142 -13.59 32.08 19.92
N THR A 143 -13.38 33.23 19.26
CA THR A 143 -14.12 34.47 19.50
C THR A 143 -15.58 34.35 19.09
N HIS A 144 -16.12 33.15 19.14
CA HIS A 144 -17.51 32.90 18.82
C HIS A 144 -18.37 33.33 20.02
N LYS A 145 -18.92 34.54 19.92
CA LYS A 145 -20.02 34.94 20.82
C LYS A 145 -21.22 34.06 20.48
N PRO A 146 -21.78 33.31 21.44
CA PRO A 146 -23.01 32.56 21.19
C PRO A 146 -24.09 33.56 20.77
N VAL A 147 -24.59 33.39 19.54
CA VAL A 147 -25.80 34.12 19.12
C VAL A 147 -26.91 33.59 19.99
N GLY A 148 -27.50 34.48 20.79
CA GLY A 148 -28.63 34.12 21.66
C GLY A 148 -29.71 33.37 20.89
N THR A 149 -30.40 32.46 21.56
CA THR A 149 -31.50 31.68 20.98
C THR A 149 -32.45 32.62 20.24
N PRO A 150 -32.68 32.39 18.91
CA PRO A 150 -33.55 33.25 18.14
C PRO A 150 -34.97 33.22 18.74
N ASP A 151 -35.53 34.40 19.00
CA ASP A 151 -36.91 34.52 19.48
C ASP A 151 -37.88 34.21 18.34
N ILE A 152 -38.18 32.92 18.18
CA ILE A 152 -39.06 32.39 17.15
C ILE A 152 -40.48 32.96 17.32
N ARG A 153 -40.94 33.24 18.55
CA ARG A 153 -42.24 33.85 18.81
C ARG A 153 -42.30 35.29 18.30
N GLY A 154 -41.26 36.06 18.51
CA GLY A 154 -41.17 37.44 18.00
C GLY A 154 -41.12 37.50 16.48
N MET A 155 -40.45 36.53 15.83
CA MET A 155 -40.39 36.44 14.37
C MET A 155 -41.75 36.03 13.77
N GLN A 156 -42.46 35.08 14.38
CA GLN A 156 -43.78 34.64 13.91
C GLN A 156 -44.84 35.75 14.05
N ALA A 157 -44.70 36.61 15.07
CA ALA A 157 -45.64 37.76 15.22
C ALA A 157 -45.41 38.87 14.17
N LYS A 158 -44.21 38.96 13.60
CA LYS A 158 -43.85 39.93 12.57
C LYS A 158 -43.97 39.42 11.12
N ALA A 159 -44.28 38.11 10.95
CA ALA A 159 -44.44 37.57 9.62
C ALA A 159 -45.74 38.13 8.99
N PRO A 160 -45.68 38.73 7.79
CA PRO A 160 -46.87 39.19 7.11
C PRO A 160 -47.79 38.01 6.85
N LYS A 161 -49.04 38.10 7.32
CA LYS A 161 -50.08 37.11 7.01
C LYS A 161 -50.30 37.13 5.51
N SER A 162 -49.81 36.14 4.78
CA SER A 162 -50.09 36.01 3.36
C SER A 162 -51.59 35.69 3.20
N HIS A 163 -52.32 36.61 2.60
CA HIS A 163 -53.71 36.44 2.20
C HIS A 163 -53.84 35.68 0.87
N ASP A 164 -52.84 34.97 0.46
CA ASP A 164 -52.84 34.28 -0.83
C ASP A 164 -53.05 32.78 -0.57
N THR A 165 -54.29 32.38 -0.31
CA THR A 165 -54.74 31.02 -0.46
C THR A 165 -55.18 30.86 -1.91
N PRO A 166 -54.46 30.09 -2.74
CA PRO A 166 -54.95 29.76 -4.07
C PRO A 166 -56.28 28.98 -3.96
N GLY A 167 -57.30 29.48 -4.67
CA GLY A 167 -58.58 28.82 -4.69
C GLY A 167 -58.51 27.41 -5.27
N PRO A 168 -59.45 26.53 -4.91
CA PRO A 168 -59.44 25.14 -5.37
C PRO A 168 -59.56 25.06 -6.88
N VAL A 169 -58.55 24.53 -7.56
CA VAL A 169 -58.62 24.25 -9.00
C VAL A 169 -59.45 22.98 -9.18
N GLY A 170 -60.70 23.19 -9.60
CA GLY A 170 -61.58 22.10 -10.00
C GLY A 170 -61.11 21.46 -11.31
N THR A 171 -60.68 20.22 -11.29
CA THR A 171 -60.44 19.40 -12.49
C THR A 171 -61.77 18.83 -12.95
N ASN A 172 -62.35 19.39 -14.02
CA ASN A 172 -63.46 18.77 -14.73
C ASN A 172 -62.88 17.70 -15.68
N TYR A 173 -63.06 16.45 -15.35
CA TYR A 173 -62.95 15.38 -16.33
C TYR A 173 -64.34 15.08 -16.86
N THR A 174 -64.53 15.28 -18.15
CA THR A 174 -65.62 14.75 -18.97
C THR A 174 -65.02 13.72 -19.88
#